data_7292f08e58893d5888c5b82331a57f39
#
_entry.id   7292f08e58893d5888c5b82331a57f39
#
_cell.length_a   1.000
_cell.length_b   1.000
_cell.length_c   1.000
_cell.angle_alpha   90.00
_cell.angle_beta   90.00
_cell.angle_gamma   90.00
#
_symmetry.space_group_name_H-M   'P 1'
#
loop_
_entity.id
_entity.type
_entity.pdbx_description
1 polymer ?
#
loop_
_entity_poly.entity_id
_entity_poly.type
_entity_poly.pdbx_seq_one_letter_code
_entity_poly.pdbx_strand_id
1 'polypeptide(L)'
;MSAPLAVPTIDITALLSNSSSTVDKQHVAVQLLNAFTTFGVFYITSPSHPLFSTANTNEVLDATKRLFDLDAAQKSQIPKIQPGGFTRGYVPIGGESGSTTKELKEGFSYGYEWPAEDLKAKQSADRLNGLQGANAWPTQASLNQLDQGHQNAFKGTLQEFYLHVCDIAKGLLKGISLALALPEDELAKYCTTSETISFMRLFHYLPYADQGHTAQIGSSAHTDWGFLTLILSPSKTVGLQLFHENKWQDVPSRENTLVINGGDYLSLLTGGKLISPLHRVVSNGQEERYSMCCFYYPDYDAKIPLLVQEEVRGQAASGNYSLLRDQRDEDAKHDSSAASEGQDARSVATKLLNGDINFGDYIISKWTQVYRKGGAY
;
A
#
# COMPACT_ATOMS: atom_id res chain seq x y z
N MET A 1 -23.00 3.09 20.21
CA MET A 1 -22.09 3.11 19.04
C MET A 1 -21.37 4.44 19.08
N SER A 2 -20.04 4.45 19.11
CA SER A 2 -19.26 5.69 18.99
C SER A 2 -19.48 6.28 17.60
N ALA A 3 -19.49 7.63 17.48
CA ALA A 3 -19.54 8.28 16.19
C ALA A 3 -18.35 7.77 15.31
N PRO A 4 -18.56 7.59 14.00
CA PRO A 4 -17.48 7.19 13.11
C PRO A 4 -16.37 8.22 13.11
N LEU A 5 -15.12 7.77 12.95
CA LEU A 5 -13.95 8.65 12.90
C LEU A 5 -14.09 9.67 11.77
N ALA A 6 -13.95 10.96 12.11
CA ALA A 6 -14.09 12.06 11.16
C ALA A 6 -12.81 12.24 10.30
N VAL A 7 -12.43 11.20 9.58
CA VAL A 7 -11.31 11.23 8.63
C VAL A 7 -11.61 12.21 7.50
N PRO A 8 -10.73 13.21 7.20
CA PRO A 8 -11.03 14.25 6.22
C PRO A 8 -11.01 13.71 4.78
N THR A 9 -11.74 14.40 3.88
CA THR A 9 -11.60 14.26 2.42
C THR A 9 -10.93 15.52 1.88
N ILE A 10 -9.85 15.36 1.13
CA ILE A 10 -9.02 16.45 0.60
C ILE A 10 -9.13 16.45 -0.93
N ASP A 11 -9.54 17.57 -1.51
CA ASP A 11 -9.46 17.78 -2.97
C ASP A 11 -8.02 18.13 -3.34
N ILE A 12 -7.38 17.24 -4.11
CA ILE A 12 -5.99 17.39 -4.53
C ILE A 12 -5.83 17.91 -5.96
N THR A 13 -6.91 18.41 -6.59
CA THR A 13 -6.89 18.87 -7.99
C THR A 13 -5.79 19.88 -8.25
N ALA A 14 -5.50 20.76 -7.28
CA ALA A 14 -4.44 21.74 -7.41
C ALA A 14 -3.03 21.13 -7.51
N LEU A 15 -2.80 19.95 -6.94
CA LEU A 15 -1.51 19.27 -7.00
C LEU A 15 -1.31 18.49 -8.31
N LEU A 16 -2.38 18.14 -9.01
CA LEU A 16 -2.35 17.39 -10.26
C LEU A 16 -2.32 18.30 -11.50
N SER A 17 -2.59 19.58 -11.33
CA SER A 17 -2.63 20.56 -12.41
C SER A 17 -1.38 21.42 -12.43
N ASN A 18 -0.72 21.51 -13.59
CA ASN A 18 0.41 22.42 -13.80
C ASN A 18 0.01 23.90 -13.84
N SER A 19 -1.28 24.20 -14.03
CA SER A 19 -1.82 25.58 -14.10
C SER A 19 -2.28 26.13 -12.75
N SER A 20 -2.27 25.32 -11.68
CA SER A 20 -2.68 25.74 -10.36
C SER A 20 -1.71 26.74 -9.73
N SER A 21 -2.24 27.72 -9.03
CA SER A 21 -1.42 28.71 -8.34
C SER A 21 -0.66 28.08 -7.16
N THR A 22 0.45 28.70 -6.78
CA THR A 22 1.19 28.31 -5.56
C THR A 22 0.33 28.39 -4.31
N VAL A 23 -0.59 29.35 -4.24
CA VAL A 23 -1.51 29.52 -3.11
C VAL A 23 -2.46 28.34 -2.98
N ASP A 24 -3.03 27.87 -4.11
CA ASP A 24 -3.94 26.70 -4.12
C ASP A 24 -3.21 25.43 -3.68
N LYS A 25 -2.00 25.21 -4.21
CA LYS A 25 -1.16 24.08 -3.80
C LYS A 25 -0.81 24.13 -2.31
N GLN A 26 -0.47 25.32 -1.80
CA GLN A 26 -0.15 25.51 -0.38
C GLN A 26 -1.36 25.25 0.53
N HIS A 27 -2.56 25.64 0.08
CA HIS A 27 -3.79 25.32 0.80
C HIS A 27 -4.00 23.80 0.95
N VAL A 28 -3.82 23.05 -0.13
CA VAL A 28 -3.87 21.58 -0.07
C VAL A 28 -2.77 21.01 0.83
N ALA A 29 -1.55 21.56 0.74
CA ALA A 29 -0.42 21.12 1.57
C ALA A 29 -0.71 21.23 3.08
N VAL A 30 -1.37 22.30 3.52
CA VAL A 30 -1.79 22.48 4.93
C VAL A 30 -2.80 21.39 5.33
N GLN A 31 -3.77 21.07 4.48
CA GLN A 31 -4.74 20.00 4.76
C GLN A 31 -4.06 18.64 4.86
N LEU A 32 -3.11 18.33 3.95
CA LEU A 32 -2.31 17.12 3.99
C LEU A 32 -1.51 17.01 5.30
N LEU A 33 -0.82 18.11 5.69
CA LEU A 33 -0.07 18.13 6.94
C LEU A 33 -0.96 17.76 8.13
N ASN A 34 -2.11 18.42 8.26
CA ASN A 34 -3.05 18.18 9.35
C ASN A 34 -3.56 16.73 9.35
N ALA A 35 -3.90 16.17 8.19
CA ALA A 35 -4.39 14.80 8.08
C ALA A 35 -3.31 13.77 8.46
N PHE A 36 -2.08 13.95 7.96
CA PHE A 36 -0.96 13.06 8.29
C PHE A 36 -0.54 13.13 9.75
N THR A 37 -0.55 14.32 10.35
CA THR A 37 -0.14 14.49 11.76
C THR A 37 -1.22 14.07 12.76
N THR A 38 -2.49 14.00 12.33
CA THR A 38 -3.61 13.62 13.21
C THR A 38 -3.94 12.14 13.09
N PHE A 39 -4.09 11.64 11.86
CA PHE A 39 -4.59 10.29 11.60
C PHE A 39 -3.58 9.39 10.87
N GLY A 40 -2.72 9.96 10.01
CA GLY A 40 -1.91 9.20 9.06
C GLY A 40 -2.73 8.56 7.94
N VAL A 41 -4.06 8.65 7.99
CA VAL A 41 -5.03 8.17 6.99
C VAL A 41 -6.03 9.26 6.65
N PHE A 42 -6.41 9.38 5.37
CA PHE A 42 -7.42 10.33 4.89
C PHE A 42 -7.93 9.92 3.51
N TYR A 43 -8.99 10.57 3.07
CA TYR A 43 -9.51 10.40 1.70
C TYR A 43 -9.01 11.53 0.82
N ILE A 44 -8.80 11.20 -0.44
CA ILE A 44 -8.56 12.20 -1.48
C ILE A 44 -9.61 12.09 -2.57
N THR A 45 -9.84 13.22 -3.25
CA THR A 45 -10.65 13.32 -4.47
C THR A 45 -10.00 14.29 -5.44
N SER A 46 -10.34 14.19 -6.70
CA SER A 46 -10.04 15.16 -7.75
C SER A 46 -11.07 15.03 -8.86
N PRO A 47 -12.15 15.81 -8.85
CA PRO A 47 -13.26 15.65 -9.80
C PRO A 47 -12.87 15.77 -11.27
N SER A 48 -11.76 16.47 -11.57
CA SER A 48 -11.23 16.63 -12.92
C SER A 48 -10.34 15.46 -13.39
N HIS A 49 -9.92 14.58 -12.50
CA HIS A 49 -9.06 13.45 -12.84
C HIS A 49 -9.89 12.20 -13.16
N PRO A 50 -9.65 11.49 -14.28
CA PRO A 50 -10.48 10.37 -14.74
C PRO A 50 -10.67 9.27 -13.69
N LEU A 51 -9.65 8.98 -12.89
CA LEU A 51 -9.69 7.93 -11.87
C LEU A 51 -10.80 8.11 -10.84
N PHE A 52 -11.21 9.34 -10.54
CA PHE A 52 -12.26 9.61 -9.57
C PHE A 52 -13.68 9.61 -10.18
N SER A 53 -13.82 9.17 -11.43
CA SER A 53 -15.15 8.96 -12.03
C SER A 53 -15.71 7.58 -11.64
N THR A 54 -17.01 7.51 -11.41
CA THR A 54 -17.71 6.25 -11.13
C THR A 54 -17.53 5.22 -12.26
N ALA A 55 -17.45 5.68 -13.51
CA ALA A 55 -17.24 4.80 -14.67
C ALA A 55 -15.89 4.08 -14.57
N ASN A 56 -14.79 4.81 -14.35
CA ASN A 56 -13.45 4.23 -14.28
C ASN A 56 -13.27 3.36 -13.04
N THR A 57 -13.81 3.78 -11.89
CA THR A 57 -13.74 2.96 -10.67
C THR A 57 -14.51 1.64 -10.81
N ASN A 58 -15.67 1.66 -11.50
CA ASN A 58 -16.43 0.45 -11.79
C ASN A 58 -15.71 -0.46 -12.78
N GLU A 59 -15.04 0.09 -13.79
CA GLU A 59 -14.27 -0.68 -14.76
C GLU A 59 -13.11 -1.44 -14.10
N VAL A 60 -12.34 -0.79 -13.22
CA VAL A 60 -11.27 -1.44 -12.46
C VAL A 60 -11.82 -2.50 -11.51
N LEU A 61 -12.95 -2.22 -10.84
CA LEU A 61 -13.63 -3.19 -9.98
C LEU A 61 -14.10 -4.41 -10.77
N ASP A 62 -14.71 -4.19 -11.95
CA ASP A 62 -15.17 -5.26 -12.82
C ASP A 62 -14.00 -6.13 -13.31
N ALA A 63 -12.91 -5.52 -13.76
CA ALA A 63 -11.70 -6.26 -14.13
C ALA A 63 -11.16 -7.09 -12.95
N THR A 64 -11.18 -6.53 -11.74
CA THR A 64 -10.75 -7.22 -10.52
C THR A 64 -11.64 -8.42 -10.21
N LYS A 65 -12.96 -8.26 -10.29
CA LYS A 65 -13.92 -9.35 -10.08
C LYS A 65 -13.73 -10.48 -11.09
N ARG A 66 -13.67 -10.15 -12.37
CA ARG A 66 -13.44 -11.13 -13.45
C ARG A 66 -12.21 -11.99 -13.21
N LEU A 67 -11.12 -11.37 -12.70
CA LEU A 67 -9.90 -12.12 -12.36
C LEU A 67 -10.17 -13.16 -11.26
N PHE A 68 -10.85 -12.75 -10.20
CA PHE A 68 -11.12 -13.64 -9.06
C PHE A 68 -12.26 -14.64 -9.34
N ASP A 69 -13.05 -14.42 -10.39
CA ASP A 69 -14.07 -15.37 -10.89
C ASP A 69 -13.48 -16.48 -11.78
N LEU A 70 -12.19 -16.39 -12.18
CA LEU A 70 -11.51 -17.51 -12.82
C LEU A 70 -11.56 -18.75 -11.92
N ASP A 71 -11.70 -19.92 -12.53
CA ASP A 71 -11.71 -21.16 -11.77
C ASP A 71 -10.34 -21.48 -11.12
N ALA A 72 -10.34 -22.41 -10.18
CA ALA A 72 -9.13 -22.73 -9.41
C ALA A 72 -7.99 -23.27 -10.32
N ALA A 73 -8.32 -24.00 -11.40
CA ALA A 73 -7.33 -24.50 -12.33
C ALA A 73 -6.68 -23.36 -13.13
N GLN A 74 -7.47 -22.39 -13.59
CA GLN A 74 -6.97 -21.21 -14.28
C GLN A 74 -6.14 -20.32 -13.36
N LYS A 75 -6.59 -20.07 -12.12
CA LYS A 75 -5.82 -19.31 -11.12
C LYS A 75 -4.48 -19.99 -10.81
N SER A 76 -4.45 -21.32 -10.71
CA SER A 76 -3.22 -22.09 -10.43
C SER A 76 -2.19 -22.03 -11.55
N GLN A 77 -2.62 -21.71 -12.78
CA GLN A 77 -1.74 -21.54 -13.95
C GLN A 77 -1.10 -20.15 -14.03
N ILE A 78 -1.56 -19.18 -13.23
CA ILE A 78 -0.93 -17.88 -13.19
C ILE A 78 0.47 -18.03 -12.59
N PRO A 79 1.54 -17.65 -13.32
CA PRO A 79 2.89 -17.78 -12.81
C PRO A 79 3.06 -17.00 -11.51
N LYS A 80 3.86 -17.56 -10.60
CA LYS A 80 4.31 -16.85 -9.40
C LYS A 80 5.77 -16.50 -9.57
N ILE A 81 6.09 -15.23 -9.56
CA ILE A 81 7.47 -14.76 -9.60
C ILE A 81 7.78 -14.19 -8.23
N GLN A 82 8.74 -14.76 -7.53
CA GLN A 82 9.17 -14.32 -6.19
C GLN A 82 10.62 -13.83 -6.19
N PRO A 83 10.92 -12.75 -6.87
CA PRO A 83 12.25 -12.15 -6.76
C PRO A 83 12.35 -11.44 -5.40
N GLY A 84 13.34 -11.80 -4.59
CA GLY A 84 13.60 -11.13 -3.32
C GLY A 84 12.46 -11.20 -2.28
N GLY A 85 11.62 -12.25 -2.34
CA GLY A 85 10.53 -12.46 -1.38
C GLY A 85 9.18 -11.79 -1.74
N PHE A 86 9.10 -11.00 -2.81
CA PHE A 86 7.85 -10.41 -3.30
C PHE A 86 7.16 -11.32 -4.32
N THR A 87 5.86 -11.59 -4.15
CA THR A 87 5.08 -12.39 -5.10
C THR A 87 4.41 -11.48 -6.14
N ARG A 88 4.72 -11.69 -7.42
CA ARG A 88 3.92 -11.20 -8.55
C ARG A 88 2.98 -12.31 -9.01
N GLY A 89 1.79 -11.94 -9.46
CA GLY A 89 0.75 -12.88 -9.86
C GLY A 89 -0.22 -13.23 -8.75
N TYR A 90 -0.82 -14.40 -8.82
CA TYR A 90 -1.91 -14.82 -7.94
C TYR A 90 -1.39 -15.40 -6.61
N VAL A 91 -2.03 -14.99 -5.52
CA VAL A 91 -1.80 -15.50 -4.17
C VAL A 91 -3.10 -16.12 -3.66
N PRO A 92 -3.13 -17.43 -3.40
CA PRO A 92 -4.34 -18.11 -2.91
C PRO A 92 -4.66 -17.74 -1.46
N ILE A 93 -5.87 -18.10 -1.02
CA ILE A 93 -6.33 -17.91 0.36
C ILE A 93 -5.37 -18.57 1.34
N GLY A 94 -4.83 -17.79 2.28
CA GLY A 94 -3.84 -18.24 3.25
C GLY A 94 -2.43 -18.41 2.69
N GLY A 95 -2.16 -18.03 1.44
CA GLY A 95 -0.82 -18.03 0.84
C GLY A 95 0.11 -16.95 1.40
N GLU A 96 -0.43 -15.99 2.10
CA GLU A 96 0.28 -14.97 2.87
C GLU A 96 -0.45 -14.73 4.18
N SER A 97 0.29 -14.51 5.25
CA SER A 97 -0.28 -14.04 6.51
C SER A 97 0.70 -13.15 7.24
N GLY A 98 0.22 -11.99 7.70
CA GLY A 98 0.97 -11.12 8.61
C GLY A 98 0.98 -11.64 10.05
N SER A 99 0.24 -12.71 10.35
CA SER A 99 0.14 -13.33 11.68
C SER A 99 0.06 -14.86 11.57
N THR A 100 -0.02 -15.53 12.72
CA THR A 100 -0.28 -16.98 12.80
C THR A 100 -1.72 -17.36 12.43
N THR A 101 -2.63 -16.38 12.33
CA THR A 101 -4.02 -16.60 11.95
C THR A 101 -4.15 -16.56 10.43
N LYS A 102 -4.83 -17.55 9.85
CA LYS A 102 -5.10 -17.59 8.40
C LYS A 102 -5.98 -16.41 7.99
N GLU A 103 -5.49 -15.59 7.07
CA GLU A 103 -6.24 -14.47 6.51
C GLU A 103 -7.17 -14.95 5.38
N LEU A 104 -8.44 -14.56 5.43
CA LEU A 104 -9.46 -14.97 4.46
C LEU A 104 -9.51 -14.01 3.26
N LYS A 105 -8.42 -13.96 2.54
CA LYS A 105 -8.30 -13.21 1.28
C LYS A 105 -7.51 -13.99 0.26
N GLU A 106 -7.80 -13.75 -0.98
CA GLU A 106 -6.93 -14.03 -2.11
C GLU A 106 -6.43 -12.73 -2.72
N GLY A 107 -5.33 -12.79 -3.46
CA GLY A 107 -4.71 -11.58 -4.00
C GLY A 107 -4.10 -11.80 -5.38
N PHE A 108 -3.93 -10.69 -6.10
CA PHE A 108 -3.15 -10.66 -7.33
C PHE A 108 -2.26 -9.41 -7.32
N SER A 109 -0.97 -9.61 -7.63
CA SER A 109 0.03 -8.54 -7.56
C SER A 109 0.66 -8.29 -8.93
N TYR A 110 0.79 -7.02 -9.30
CA TYR A 110 1.49 -6.58 -10.50
C TYR A 110 2.14 -5.22 -10.26
N GLY A 111 3.11 -4.85 -11.07
CA GLY A 111 3.78 -3.56 -10.96
C GLY A 111 3.93 -2.92 -12.33
N TYR A 112 4.89 -2.00 -12.44
CA TYR A 112 5.23 -1.38 -13.71
C TYR A 112 5.50 -2.45 -14.79
N GLU A 113 4.94 -2.24 -15.97
CA GLU A 113 5.19 -3.15 -17.11
C GLU A 113 6.46 -2.72 -17.82
N TRP A 114 7.54 -3.37 -17.47
CA TRP A 114 8.84 -3.07 -18.04
C TRP A 114 8.92 -3.52 -19.50
N PRO A 115 9.39 -2.67 -20.45
CA PRO A 115 9.77 -3.12 -21.77
C PRO A 115 10.82 -4.24 -21.69
N ALA A 116 10.69 -5.24 -22.54
CA ALA A 116 11.59 -6.41 -22.52
C ALA A 116 13.06 -6.05 -22.74
N GLU A 117 13.32 -5.01 -23.58
CA GLU A 117 14.65 -4.48 -23.82
C GLU A 117 15.24 -3.83 -22.56
N ASP A 118 14.43 -3.09 -21.77
CA ASP A 118 14.88 -2.46 -20.53
C ASP A 118 15.25 -3.50 -19.48
N LEU A 119 14.44 -4.55 -19.33
CA LEU A 119 14.75 -5.65 -18.42
C LEU A 119 16.03 -6.38 -18.81
N LYS A 120 16.25 -6.63 -20.11
CA LYS A 120 17.50 -7.23 -20.62
C LYS A 120 18.70 -6.32 -20.37
N ALA A 121 18.56 -5.02 -20.60
CA ALA A 121 19.63 -4.06 -20.36
C ALA A 121 20.01 -3.99 -18.87
N LYS A 122 19.02 -3.95 -17.97
CA LYS A 122 19.25 -3.98 -16.51
C LYS A 122 19.91 -5.29 -16.07
N GLN A 123 19.45 -6.43 -16.57
CA GLN A 123 20.03 -7.73 -16.26
C GLN A 123 21.47 -7.86 -16.76
N SER A 124 21.76 -7.39 -17.98
CA SER A 124 23.11 -7.41 -18.54
C SER A 124 24.09 -6.49 -17.81
N ALA A 125 23.58 -5.41 -17.20
CA ALA A 125 24.37 -4.48 -16.40
C ALA A 125 24.44 -4.86 -14.91
N ASP A 126 23.86 -6.01 -14.50
CA ASP A 126 23.71 -6.44 -13.11
C ASP A 126 23.01 -5.39 -12.22
N ARG A 127 22.03 -4.69 -12.80
CA ARG A 127 21.27 -3.61 -12.13
C ARG A 127 19.82 -3.97 -11.84
N LEU A 128 19.40 -5.19 -12.21
CA LEU A 128 18.05 -5.68 -11.93
C LEU A 128 17.98 -6.13 -10.47
N ASN A 129 17.31 -5.34 -9.63
CA ASN A 129 17.06 -5.76 -8.26
C ASN A 129 15.89 -6.77 -8.17
N GLY A 130 15.81 -7.51 -7.06
CA GLY A 130 14.81 -8.57 -6.87
C GLY A 130 13.36 -8.12 -6.80
N LEU A 131 13.07 -6.80 -6.81
CA LEU A 131 11.72 -6.24 -6.76
C LEU A 131 11.25 -5.76 -8.14
N GLN A 132 12.14 -5.66 -9.12
CA GLN A 132 11.85 -5.35 -10.52
C GLN A 132 11.68 -6.64 -11.32
N GLY A 133 10.96 -6.58 -12.43
CA GLY A 133 10.81 -7.74 -13.31
C GLY A 133 9.49 -7.75 -14.07
N ALA A 134 9.29 -8.79 -14.89
CA ALA A 134 8.07 -8.99 -15.65
C ALA A 134 6.89 -9.27 -14.71
N ASN A 135 5.70 -8.80 -15.09
CA ASN A 135 4.47 -9.17 -14.40
C ASN A 135 4.03 -10.59 -14.77
N ALA A 136 3.43 -11.27 -13.82
CA ALA A 136 2.90 -12.63 -13.98
C ALA A 136 1.39 -12.56 -14.31
N TRP A 137 1.07 -12.30 -15.57
CA TRP A 137 -0.30 -12.23 -16.06
C TRP A 137 -0.93 -13.63 -16.22
N PRO A 138 -2.28 -13.74 -16.21
CA PRO A 138 -2.97 -14.96 -16.60
C PRO A 138 -2.53 -15.48 -17.97
N THR A 139 -2.76 -16.77 -18.25
CA THR A 139 -2.46 -17.36 -19.57
C THR A 139 -3.23 -16.66 -20.68
N GLN A 140 -2.76 -16.75 -21.93
CA GLN A 140 -3.46 -16.13 -23.08
C GLN A 140 -4.90 -16.63 -23.22
N ALA A 141 -5.15 -17.90 -22.91
CA ALA A 141 -6.52 -18.45 -22.93
C ALA A 141 -7.40 -17.80 -21.87
N SER A 142 -6.89 -17.61 -20.65
CA SER A 142 -7.60 -16.91 -19.57
C SER A 142 -7.78 -15.43 -19.90
N LEU A 143 -6.79 -14.76 -20.48
CA LEU A 143 -6.91 -13.36 -20.92
C LEU A 143 -8.01 -13.20 -21.97
N ASN A 144 -8.08 -14.08 -22.97
CA ASN A 144 -9.13 -14.04 -23.97
C ASN A 144 -10.53 -14.21 -23.35
N GLN A 145 -10.67 -15.03 -22.32
CA GLN A 145 -11.91 -15.17 -21.56
C GLN A 145 -12.24 -13.90 -20.77
N LEU A 146 -11.25 -13.31 -20.09
CA LEU A 146 -11.42 -12.08 -19.33
C LEU A 146 -11.81 -10.88 -20.20
N ASP A 147 -11.38 -10.86 -21.45
CA ASP A 147 -11.68 -9.79 -22.40
C ASP A 147 -13.01 -9.99 -23.13
N GLN A 148 -13.60 -11.21 -23.09
CA GLN A 148 -14.81 -11.53 -23.83
C GLN A 148 -16.01 -10.68 -23.39
N GLY A 149 -16.58 -9.94 -24.34
CA GLY A 149 -17.75 -9.08 -24.10
C GLY A 149 -17.43 -7.74 -23.40
N HIS A 150 -16.16 -7.42 -23.19
CA HIS A 150 -15.72 -6.18 -22.58
C HIS A 150 -15.08 -5.25 -23.61
N GLN A 151 -15.32 -3.94 -23.47
CA GLN A 151 -14.81 -2.92 -24.39
C GLN A 151 -13.28 -2.74 -24.23
N ASN A 152 -12.81 -2.77 -22.98
CA ASN A 152 -11.40 -2.60 -22.65
C ASN A 152 -10.78 -3.92 -22.22
N ALA A 153 -9.55 -4.18 -22.68
CA ALA A 153 -8.80 -5.36 -22.32
C ALA A 153 -8.42 -5.35 -20.84
N PHE A 154 -8.61 -6.47 -20.15
CA PHE A 154 -8.29 -6.66 -18.74
C PHE A 154 -6.91 -6.12 -18.34
N LYS A 155 -5.86 -6.55 -19.07
CA LYS A 155 -4.48 -6.12 -18.80
C LYS A 155 -4.32 -4.62 -19.02
N GLY A 156 -4.92 -4.04 -20.06
CA GLY A 156 -4.87 -2.61 -20.35
C GLY A 156 -5.49 -1.77 -19.24
N THR A 157 -6.69 -2.15 -18.79
CA THR A 157 -7.40 -1.49 -17.68
C THR A 157 -6.53 -1.44 -16.41
N LEU A 158 -5.92 -2.55 -16.03
CA LEU A 158 -5.10 -2.60 -14.82
C LEU A 158 -3.78 -1.82 -14.96
N GLN A 159 -3.14 -1.84 -16.12
CA GLN A 159 -1.94 -1.06 -16.37
C GLN A 159 -2.22 0.45 -16.36
N GLU A 160 -3.31 0.89 -17.00
CA GLU A 160 -3.73 2.28 -16.97
C GLU A 160 -4.08 2.75 -15.55
N PHE A 161 -4.77 1.91 -14.79
CA PHE A 161 -5.04 2.19 -13.38
C PHE A 161 -3.75 2.38 -12.57
N TYR A 162 -2.76 1.51 -12.75
CA TYR A 162 -1.46 1.64 -12.10
C TYR A 162 -0.79 2.99 -12.41
N LEU A 163 -0.77 3.38 -13.69
CA LEU A 163 -0.15 4.65 -14.10
C LEU A 163 -0.87 5.86 -13.50
N HIS A 164 -2.19 5.89 -13.54
CA HIS A 164 -2.99 6.96 -12.94
C HIS A 164 -2.77 7.08 -11.43
N VAL A 165 -2.72 5.96 -10.72
CA VAL A 165 -2.48 5.97 -9.26
C VAL A 165 -1.06 6.43 -8.94
N CYS A 166 -0.05 6.05 -9.73
CA CYS A 166 1.31 6.55 -9.58
C CYS A 166 1.43 8.06 -9.83
N ASP A 167 0.70 8.60 -10.80
CA ASP A 167 0.68 10.05 -11.05
C ASP A 167 0.02 10.82 -9.90
N ILE A 168 -1.05 10.28 -9.33
CA ILE A 168 -1.65 10.82 -8.12
C ILE A 168 -0.66 10.80 -6.95
N ALA A 169 0.06 9.69 -6.76
CA ALA A 169 1.07 9.57 -5.72
C ALA A 169 2.19 10.60 -5.87
N LYS A 170 2.67 10.85 -7.09
CA LYS A 170 3.64 11.92 -7.38
C LYS A 170 3.09 13.30 -7.01
N GLY A 171 1.84 13.58 -7.36
CA GLY A 171 1.16 14.83 -6.96
C GLY A 171 1.09 14.97 -5.44
N LEU A 172 0.77 13.89 -4.73
CA LEU A 172 0.76 13.89 -3.25
C LEU A 172 2.16 14.16 -2.68
N LEU A 173 3.23 13.57 -3.24
CA LEU A 173 4.61 13.85 -2.78
C LEU A 173 4.98 15.33 -2.94
N LYS A 174 4.52 16.01 -4.02
CA LYS A 174 4.68 17.46 -4.17
C LYS A 174 3.95 18.22 -3.06
N GLY A 175 2.70 17.88 -2.81
CA GLY A 175 1.93 18.48 -1.71
C GLY A 175 2.55 18.24 -0.34
N ILE A 176 3.09 17.05 -0.07
CA ILE A 176 3.79 16.72 1.16
C ILE A 176 5.10 17.50 1.28
N SER A 177 5.86 17.65 0.19
CA SER A 177 7.06 18.49 0.17
C SER A 177 6.74 19.93 0.62
N LEU A 178 5.69 20.53 0.02
CA LEU A 178 5.23 21.87 0.39
C LEU A 178 4.73 21.93 1.84
N ALA A 179 4.04 20.90 2.33
CA ALA A 179 3.58 20.77 3.71
C ALA A 179 4.72 20.75 4.74
N LEU A 180 5.88 20.27 4.33
CA LEU A 180 7.12 20.22 5.11
C LEU A 180 8.01 21.45 4.90
N ALA A 181 7.53 22.48 4.19
CA ALA A 181 8.29 23.67 3.78
C ALA A 181 9.56 23.32 2.96
N LEU A 182 9.52 22.27 2.16
CA LEU A 182 10.56 21.84 1.24
C LEU A 182 10.25 22.34 -0.20
N PRO A 183 11.25 22.33 -1.10
CA PRO A 183 10.99 22.49 -2.53
C PRO A 183 9.91 21.50 -3.03
N GLU A 184 9.05 21.91 -3.95
CA GLU A 184 7.88 21.12 -4.41
C GLU A 184 8.27 19.70 -4.85
N ASP A 185 9.40 19.53 -5.52
CA ASP A 185 9.85 18.24 -6.06
C ASP A 185 10.82 17.48 -5.11
N GLU A 186 10.99 17.91 -3.86
CA GLU A 186 12.00 17.34 -2.96
C GLU A 186 11.80 15.84 -2.71
N LEU A 187 10.58 15.43 -2.37
CA LEU A 187 10.30 14.01 -2.12
C LEU A 187 10.24 13.18 -3.40
N ALA A 188 9.94 13.79 -4.54
CA ALA A 188 9.92 13.09 -5.82
C ALA A 188 11.30 12.58 -6.26
N LYS A 189 12.39 13.13 -5.73
CA LYS A 189 13.77 12.67 -5.97
C LYS A 189 14.01 11.23 -5.54
N TYR A 190 13.21 10.72 -4.61
CA TYR A 190 13.31 9.35 -4.12
C TYR A 190 12.50 8.34 -4.94
N CYS A 191 11.76 8.80 -5.97
CA CYS A 191 10.84 7.98 -6.76
C CYS A 191 11.05 8.25 -8.25
N THR A 192 12.02 7.60 -8.88
CA THR A 192 12.27 7.73 -10.30
C THR A 192 11.51 6.67 -11.09
N THR A 193 10.89 7.03 -12.21
CA THR A 193 10.08 6.09 -13.00
C THR A 193 10.92 4.92 -13.53
N SER A 194 12.19 5.16 -13.86
CA SER A 194 13.11 4.14 -14.39
C SER A 194 13.62 3.15 -13.34
N GLU A 195 13.41 3.41 -12.05
CA GLU A 195 13.87 2.56 -10.94
C GLU A 195 12.74 2.11 -10.03
N THR A 196 11.49 2.35 -10.42
CA THR A 196 10.32 2.08 -9.58
C THR A 196 10.24 0.62 -9.14
N ILE A 197 9.97 0.42 -7.86
CA ILE A 197 9.63 -0.85 -7.23
C ILE A 197 8.22 -0.83 -6.64
N SER A 198 7.45 0.21 -6.97
CA SER A 198 6.04 0.33 -6.58
C SER A 198 5.17 -0.71 -7.29
N PHE A 199 4.14 -1.17 -6.65
CA PHE A 199 3.29 -2.23 -7.18
C PHE A 199 1.85 -2.12 -6.70
N MET A 200 0.96 -2.77 -7.46
CA MET A 200 -0.46 -2.92 -7.16
C MET A 200 -0.75 -4.27 -6.56
N ARG A 201 -1.71 -4.30 -5.64
CA ARG A 201 -2.34 -5.52 -5.16
C ARG A 201 -3.85 -5.41 -5.25
N LEU A 202 -4.44 -6.32 -5.97
CA LEU A 202 -5.87 -6.55 -5.96
C LEU A 202 -6.17 -7.56 -4.87
N PHE A 203 -7.15 -7.28 -4.03
CA PHE A 203 -7.58 -8.19 -2.96
C PHE A 203 -9.06 -8.51 -3.08
N HIS A 204 -9.38 -9.77 -2.91
CA HIS A 204 -10.72 -10.29 -2.73
C HIS A 204 -10.83 -10.90 -1.34
N TYR A 205 -11.67 -10.31 -0.50
CA TYR A 205 -11.99 -10.79 0.83
C TYR A 205 -13.29 -11.55 0.78
N LEU A 206 -13.25 -12.82 1.20
CA LEU A 206 -14.40 -13.70 1.14
C LEU A 206 -15.41 -13.38 2.23
N PRO A 207 -16.72 -13.61 1.97
CA PRO A 207 -17.72 -13.53 3.00
C PRO A 207 -17.45 -14.58 4.08
N TYR A 208 -17.71 -14.23 5.31
CA TYR A 208 -17.59 -15.12 6.45
C TYR A 208 -18.96 -15.35 7.06
N ALA A 209 -19.47 -16.58 6.95
CA ALA A 209 -20.66 -16.98 7.68
C ALA A 209 -20.31 -17.11 9.17
N ASP A 210 -20.88 -16.24 9.99
CA ASP A 210 -20.72 -16.25 11.44
C ASP A 210 -21.18 -17.61 12.01
N GLN A 211 -20.22 -18.40 12.48
CA GLN A 211 -20.49 -19.63 13.23
C GLN A 211 -20.37 -19.38 14.75
N GLY A 212 -20.68 -18.16 15.19
CA GLY A 212 -20.65 -17.78 16.59
C GLY A 212 -19.29 -17.31 17.10
N HIS A 213 -18.37 -16.93 16.20
CA HIS A 213 -17.04 -16.44 16.53
C HIS A 213 -16.84 -15.00 16.05
N THR A 214 -15.98 -14.27 16.77
CA THR A 214 -15.53 -12.90 16.48
C THR A 214 -15.12 -12.71 15.01
N ALA A 215 -15.35 -11.50 14.47
CA ALA A 215 -15.00 -11.08 13.11
C ALA A 215 -13.66 -11.65 12.63
N GLN A 216 -13.65 -12.30 11.46
CA GLN A 216 -12.41 -12.89 10.94
C GLN A 216 -11.49 -11.82 10.32
N ILE A 217 -10.19 -12.07 10.44
CA ILE A 217 -9.14 -11.19 9.94
C ILE A 217 -9.00 -11.36 8.43
N GLY A 218 -9.27 -10.31 7.68
CA GLY A 218 -8.95 -10.22 6.25
C GLY A 218 -7.50 -9.79 6.01
N SER A 219 -6.99 -8.88 6.86
CA SER A 219 -5.57 -8.53 6.94
C SER A 219 -5.24 -8.18 8.38
N SER A 220 -4.21 -8.82 8.94
CA SER A 220 -3.76 -8.60 10.32
C SER A 220 -3.30 -7.16 10.55
N ALA A 221 -3.27 -6.72 11.81
CA ALA A 221 -2.80 -5.39 12.18
C ALA A 221 -1.35 -5.16 11.72
N HIS A 222 -1.11 -4.06 10.98
CA HIS A 222 0.19 -3.71 10.42
C HIS A 222 0.28 -2.22 10.10
N THR A 223 1.47 -1.75 9.82
CA THR A 223 1.76 -0.48 9.15
C THR A 223 2.22 -0.74 7.73
N ASP A 224 2.00 0.21 6.81
CA ASP A 224 2.54 0.15 5.45
C ASP A 224 4.00 0.59 5.43
N TRP A 225 4.81 0.06 4.51
CA TRP A 225 6.27 0.18 4.64
C TRP A 225 6.91 1.29 3.79
N GLY A 226 6.19 1.77 2.76
CA GLY A 226 6.71 2.73 1.79
C GLY A 226 6.48 4.20 2.13
N PHE A 227 6.31 5.01 1.08
CA PHE A 227 5.86 6.38 1.22
C PHE A 227 4.38 6.44 1.52
N LEU A 228 3.57 5.88 0.64
CA LEU A 228 2.11 5.97 0.65
C LEU A 228 1.51 4.64 0.20
N THR A 229 0.34 4.33 0.73
CA THR A 229 -0.57 3.35 0.13
C THR A 229 -1.83 4.07 -0.33
N LEU A 230 -2.17 3.90 -1.61
CA LEU A 230 -3.37 4.46 -2.22
C LEU A 230 -4.37 3.32 -2.44
N ILE A 231 -5.54 3.41 -1.84
CA ILE A 231 -6.53 2.32 -1.80
C ILE A 231 -7.81 2.77 -2.48
N LEU A 232 -8.18 2.09 -3.56
CA LEU A 232 -9.52 2.11 -4.12
C LEU A 232 -10.31 0.95 -3.53
N SER A 233 -11.41 1.23 -2.86
CA SER A 233 -12.30 0.22 -2.29
C SER A 233 -13.75 0.62 -2.56
N PRO A 234 -14.31 0.25 -3.71
CA PRO A 234 -15.67 0.65 -4.09
C PRO A 234 -16.76 -0.17 -3.39
N SER A 235 -16.38 -1.09 -2.52
CA SER A 235 -17.32 -1.91 -1.74
C SER A 235 -18.06 -1.06 -0.71
N LYS A 236 -19.36 -1.31 -0.54
CA LYS A 236 -20.16 -0.72 0.54
C LYS A 236 -19.85 -1.36 1.89
N THR A 237 -19.23 -2.52 1.89
CA THR A 237 -18.88 -3.28 3.09
C THR A 237 -17.69 -2.63 3.79
N VAL A 238 -17.87 -2.22 5.03
CA VAL A 238 -16.79 -1.69 5.87
C VAL A 238 -15.90 -2.85 6.31
N GLY A 239 -14.60 -2.69 6.17
CA GLY A 239 -13.63 -3.71 6.59
C GLY A 239 -12.31 -3.09 7.04
N LEU A 240 -11.91 -1.94 6.45
CA LEU A 240 -10.72 -1.23 6.89
C LEU A 240 -10.96 -0.58 8.24
N GLN A 241 -10.06 -0.84 9.18
CA GLN A 241 -10.07 -0.24 10.52
C GLN A 241 -8.72 0.42 10.82
N LEU A 242 -8.78 1.59 11.42
CA LEU A 242 -7.65 2.34 11.93
C LEU A 242 -7.58 2.18 13.46
N PHE A 243 -6.38 1.95 14.01
CA PHE A 243 -6.15 2.03 15.44
C PHE A 243 -5.84 3.47 15.82
N HIS A 244 -6.79 4.12 16.50
CA HIS A 244 -6.68 5.52 16.90
C HIS A 244 -7.29 5.71 18.29
N GLU A 245 -6.64 6.48 19.17
CA GLU A 245 -7.04 6.70 20.56
C GLU A 245 -7.32 5.37 21.31
N ASN A 246 -6.41 4.41 21.18
CA ASN A 246 -6.46 3.09 21.84
C ASN A 246 -7.68 2.24 21.48
N LYS A 247 -8.28 2.44 20.31
CA LYS A 247 -9.41 1.62 19.82
C LYS A 247 -9.39 1.49 18.31
N TRP A 248 -9.94 0.38 17.82
CA TRP A 248 -10.18 0.17 16.41
C TRP A 248 -11.40 0.98 15.95
N GLN A 249 -11.24 1.73 14.88
CA GLN A 249 -12.29 2.59 14.31
C GLN A 249 -12.42 2.31 12.82
N ASP A 250 -13.66 2.23 12.34
CA ASP A 250 -13.96 1.96 10.95
C ASP A 250 -13.57 3.13 10.04
N VAL A 251 -13.00 2.78 8.88
CA VAL A 251 -12.71 3.69 7.77
C VAL A 251 -13.57 3.26 6.58
N PRO A 252 -14.82 3.76 6.48
CA PRO A 252 -15.74 3.35 5.43
C PRO A 252 -15.30 3.84 4.05
N SER A 253 -15.63 3.08 3.01
CA SER A 253 -15.43 3.54 1.63
C SER A 253 -16.32 4.75 1.32
N ARG A 254 -15.81 5.66 0.48
CA ARG A 254 -16.55 6.82 -0.04
C ARG A 254 -16.48 6.82 -1.56
N GLU A 255 -17.59 7.14 -2.19
CA GLU A 255 -17.66 7.22 -3.66
C GLU A 255 -16.69 8.29 -4.20
N ASN A 256 -16.08 8.01 -5.34
CA ASN A 256 -15.16 8.91 -6.03
C ASN A 256 -13.99 9.39 -5.15
N THR A 257 -13.49 8.52 -4.27
CA THR A 257 -12.32 8.80 -3.44
C THR A 257 -11.33 7.63 -3.43
N LEU A 258 -10.08 7.95 -3.13
CA LEU A 258 -9.10 6.98 -2.65
C LEU A 258 -8.85 7.21 -1.16
N VAL A 259 -8.60 6.13 -0.42
CA VAL A 259 -8.02 6.19 0.92
C VAL A 259 -6.51 6.25 0.78
N ILE A 260 -5.85 7.14 1.52
CA ILE A 260 -4.40 7.27 1.58
C ILE A 260 -3.94 6.89 2.97
N ASN A 261 -2.96 5.99 3.05
CA ASN A 261 -2.20 5.72 4.27
C ASN A 261 -0.78 6.25 4.13
N GLY A 262 -0.27 6.90 5.16
CA GLY A 262 1.16 7.16 5.30
C GLY A 262 1.93 5.88 5.61
N GLY A 263 3.12 5.72 5.02
CA GLY A 263 3.96 4.56 5.25
C GLY A 263 5.16 4.82 6.17
N ASP A 264 5.80 3.74 6.60
CA ASP A 264 6.92 3.77 7.54
C ASP A 264 8.11 4.59 7.03
N TYR A 265 8.42 4.48 5.70
CA TYR A 265 9.51 5.26 5.12
C TYR A 265 9.24 6.77 5.20
N LEU A 266 8.01 7.21 4.89
CA LEU A 266 7.62 8.61 5.01
C LEU A 266 7.71 9.08 6.46
N SER A 267 7.27 8.25 7.39
CA SER A 267 7.32 8.56 8.81
C SER A 267 8.77 8.66 9.31
N LEU A 268 9.64 7.71 8.95
CA LEU A 268 11.07 7.75 9.26
C LEU A 268 11.75 8.98 8.66
N LEU A 269 11.47 9.28 7.39
CA LEU A 269 12.02 10.45 6.68
C LEU A 269 11.63 11.78 7.33
N THR A 270 10.50 11.83 8.01
CA THR A 270 9.98 13.05 8.67
C THR A 270 10.15 13.05 10.18
N GLY A 271 11.00 12.17 10.72
CA GLY A 271 11.24 12.07 12.17
C GLY A 271 9.97 11.73 12.96
N GLY A 272 9.03 10.96 12.39
CA GLY A 272 7.76 10.63 13.01
C GLY A 272 6.71 11.73 12.97
N LYS A 273 6.99 12.87 12.33
CA LYS A 273 6.04 13.98 12.21
C LYS A 273 4.81 13.57 11.42
N LEU A 274 5.00 12.81 10.33
CA LEU A 274 3.92 12.23 9.55
C LEU A 274 3.70 10.79 10.01
N ILE A 275 2.47 10.45 10.40
CA ILE A 275 2.14 9.18 11.02
C ILE A 275 2.03 8.08 9.97
N SER A 276 2.66 6.92 10.24
CA SER A 276 2.35 5.63 9.62
C SER A 276 1.35 4.91 10.52
N PRO A 277 0.05 4.86 10.15
CA PRO A 277 -0.98 4.41 11.07
C PRO A 277 -1.08 2.89 11.14
N LEU A 278 -1.28 2.35 12.36
CA LEU A 278 -1.63 0.95 12.54
C LEU A 278 -3.05 0.73 12.03
N HIS A 279 -3.21 -0.23 11.13
CA HIS A 279 -4.50 -0.54 10.53
C HIS A 279 -4.66 -2.05 10.28
N ARG A 280 -5.89 -2.49 10.09
CA ARG A 280 -6.23 -3.88 9.78
C ARG A 280 -7.44 -3.94 8.86
N VAL A 281 -7.69 -5.12 8.28
CA VAL A 281 -8.95 -5.41 7.58
C VAL A 281 -9.66 -6.55 8.30
N VAL A 282 -10.92 -6.32 8.63
CA VAL A 282 -11.80 -7.35 9.19
C VAL A 282 -12.88 -7.71 8.18
N SER A 283 -13.24 -8.98 8.13
CA SER A 283 -14.42 -9.43 7.39
C SER A 283 -15.60 -9.43 8.37
N ASN A 284 -16.61 -8.63 8.09
CA ASN A 284 -17.81 -8.50 8.95
C ASN A 284 -18.99 -9.31 8.41
N GLY A 285 -18.74 -10.24 7.47
CA GLY A 285 -19.65 -11.23 7.35
C GLY A 285 -20.25 -11.70 6.06
N GLN A 286 -21.22 -11.06 5.50
CA GLN A 286 -22.12 -11.68 4.52
C GLN A 286 -21.81 -11.32 3.06
N GLU A 287 -20.98 -10.30 2.84
CA GLU A 287 -20.69 -9.78 1.52
C GLU A 287 -19.21 -9.86 1.18
N GLU A 288 -18.92 -10.13 -0.09
CA GLU A 288 -17.57 -10.04 -0.65
C GLU A 288 -17.09 -8.59 -0.64
N ARG A 289 -15.80 -8.41 -0.38
CA ARG A 289 -15.17 -7.10 -0.44
C ARG A 289 -13.98 -7.15 -1.40
N TYR A 290 -13.82 -6.10 -2.18
CA TYR A 290 -12.68 -5.91 -3.07
C TYR A 290 -11.93 -4.65 -2.69
N SER A 291 -10.61 -4.67 -2.81
CA SER A 291 -9.77 -3.47 -2.72
C SER A 291 -8.59 -3.57 -3.67
N MET A 292 -8.23 -2.44 -4.24
CA MET A 292 -7.09 -2.27 -5.12
C MET A 292 -6.12 -1.30 -4.46
N CYS A 293 -4.97 -1.81 -4.05
CA CYS A 293 -3.98 -1.08 -3.24
C CYS A 293 -2.70 -0.86 -4.04
N CYS A 294 -2.31 0.40 -4.22
CA CYS A 294 -1.00 0.77 -4.73
C CYS A 294 -0.07 1.03 -3.56
N PHE A 295 0.97 0.23 -3.44
CA PHE A 295 2.06 0.46 -2.52
C PHE A 295 3.12 1.31 -3.23
N TYR A 296 3.10 2.61 -2.97
CA TYR A 296 3.99 3.56 -3.61
C TYR A 296 5.27 3.70 -2.79
N TYR A 297 6.36 3.22 -3.37
CA TYR A 297 7.64 3.06 -2.72
C TYR A 297 8.69 4.03 -3.27
N PRO A 298 9.67 4.43 -2.45
CA PRO A 298 10.87 5.05 -2.97
C PRO A 298 11.67 4.04 -3.80
N ASP A 299 12.67 4.52 -4.52
CA ASP A 299 13.58 3.68 -5.29
C ASP A 299 14.34 2.70 -4.37
N TYR A 300 14.80 1.59 -4.95
CA TYR A 300 15.51 0.55 -4.21
C TYR A 300 16.65 1.10 -3.35
N ASP A 301 17.48 1.97 -3.92
CA ASP A 301 18.68 2.52 -3.28
C ASP A 301 18.41 3.73 -2.37
N ALA A 302 17.15 4.11 -2.17
CA ALA A 302 16.80 5.24 -1.33
C ALA A 302 17.23 5.03 0.13
N LYS A 303 17.76 6.10 0.74
CA LYS A 303 18.23 6.14 2.13
C LYS A 303 17.59 7.29 2.88
N ILE A 304 17.53 7.17 4.20
CA ILE A 304 17.12 8.29 5.06
C ILE A 304 18.28 9.31 5.12
N PRO A 305 18.04 10.60 4.88
CA PRO A 305 19.07 11.64 4.97
C PRO A 305 19.70 11.73 6.36
N LEU A 306 21.01 12.03 6.42
CA LEU A 306 21.77 12.05 7.67
C LEU A 306 21.23 13.04 8.71
N LEU A 307 20.78 14.23 8.27
CA LEU A 307 20.21 15.24 9.16
C LEU A 307 18.95 14.73 9.89
N VAL A 308 18.09 14.02 9.16
CA VAL A 308 16.89 13.38 9.73
C VAL A 308 17.30 12.26 10.69
N GLN A 309 18.34 11.48 10.36
CA GLN A 309 18.86 10.43 11.23
C GLN A 309 19.30 10.96 12.58
N GLU A 310 20.00 12.10 12.61
CA GLU A 310 20.47 12.73 13.87
C GLU A 310 19.30 13.23 14.73
N GLU A 311 18.32 13.90 14.11
CA GLU A 311 17.13 14.39 14.81
C GLU A 311 16.30 13.24 15.40
N VAL A 312 16.05 12.19 14.61
CA VAL A 312 15.25 11.04 15.05
C VAL A 312 15.97 10.23 16.13
N ARG A 313 17.29 10.08 16.05
CA ARG A 313 18.08 9.45 17.14
C ARG A 313 17.90 10.20 18.47
N GLY A 314 17.91 11.52 18.43
CA GLY A 314 17.62 12.34 19.60
C GLY A 314 16.22 12.11 20.17
N GLN A 315 15.20 12.02 19.32
CA GLN A 315 13.82 11.74 19.72
C GLN A 315 13.63 10.30 20.20
N ALA A 316 14.27 9.32 19.55
CA ALA A 316 14.23 7.92 19.99
C ALA A 316 14.84 7.72 21.37
N ALA A 317 15.95 8.43 21.66
CA ALA A 317 16.58 8.43 22.99
C ALA A 317 15.65 9.01 24.07
N SER A 318 14.79 9.96 23.72
CA SER A 318 13.76 10.52 24.61
C SER A 318 12.51 9.65 24.77
N GLY A 319 12.39 8.54 24.02
CA GLY A 319 11.24 7.65 24.05
C GLY A 319 10.00 8.15 23.33
N ASN A 320 10.10 9.24 22.56
CA ASN A 320 8.95 9.90 21.91
C ASN A 320 8.66 9.42 20.47
N TYR A 321 9.49 8.52 19.91
CA TYR A 321 9.34 8.08 18.53
C TYR A 321 8.53 6.78 18.43
N SER A 322 7.28 6.88 17.93
CA SER A 322 6.30 5.79 17.94
C SER A 322 6.63 4.61 17.03
N LEU A 323 7.38 4.80 15.92
CA LEU A 323 7.78 3.71 15.01
C LEU A 323 8.86 2.79 15.57
N LEU A 324 9.63 3.28 16.53
CA LEU A 324 10.61 2.48 17.26
C LEU A 324 9.98 1.84 18.51
N ARG A 325 8.79 2.29 18.91
CA ARG A 325 7.91 1.57 19.83
C ARG A 325 7.04 0.66 19.01
N ASP A 326 7.14 -0.62 19.24
CA ASP A 326 6.23 -1.58 18.65
C ASP A 326 4.81 -1.30 19.15
N GLN A 327 3.99 -0.62 18.35
CA GLN A 327 2.55 -0.53 18.64
C GLN A 327 1.91 -1.93 18.70
N ARG A 328 2.58 -2.94 18.11
CA ARG A 328 2.23 -4.36 18.24
C ARG A 328 2.47 -4.92 19.64
N ASP A 329 3.36 -4.33 20.46
CA ASP A 329 3.56 -4.77 21.84
C ASP A 329 2.33 -4.52 22.72
N GLU A 330 1.44 -3.61 22.35
CA GLU A 330 0.20 -3.37 23.10
C GLU A 330 -0.94 -4.30 22.63
N ASP A 331 -1.00 -4.63 21.32
CA ASP A 331 -1.90 -5.67 20.82
C ASP A 331 -1.39 -7.09 21.18
N ALA A 332 -0.07 -7.30 21.27
CA ALA A 332 0.54 -8.56 21.67
C ALA A 332 0.26 -8.91 23.15
N LYS A 333 -0.07 -7.95 23.99
CA LYS A 333 -0.58 -8.24 25.36
C LYS A 333 -1.94 -8.94 25.33
N HIS A 334 -2.66 -8.87 24.22
CA HIS A 334 -3.93 -9.57 23.98
C HIS A 334 -3.79 -10.80 23.08
N ASP A 335 -2.63 -10.99 22.40
CA ASP A 335 -2.35 -12.17 21.58
C ASP A 335 -0.91 -12.67 21.89
N SER A 336 -0.80 -13.74 22.66
CA SER A 336 0.46 -14.31 23.15
C SER A 336 1.41 -14.85 22.08
N SER A 337 1.05 -14.80 20.78
CA SER A 337 1.86 -15.27 19.65
C SER A 337 2.74 -14.16 19.01
N ALA A 338 2.50 -12.90 19.31
CA ALA A 338 3.15 -11.76 18.67
C ALA A 338 4.46 -11.28 19.33
N ALA A 339 4.76 -11.74 20.55
CA ALA A 339 5.84 -11.19 21.39
C ALA A 339 7.29 -11.39 20.87
N SER A 340 7.54 -12.38 19.98
CA SER A 340 8.90 -12.64 19.44
C SER A 340 9.26 -11.81 18.20
N GLU A 341 8.32 -11.06 17.63
CA GLU A 341 8.44 -10.40 16.33
C GLU A 341 8.90 -8.95 16.42
N GLY A 342 8.65 -8.30 17.54
CA GLY A 342 8.96 -6.89 17.73
C GLY A 342 10.45 -6.54 17.65
N GLN A 343 11.34 -7.43 18.08
CA GLN A 343 12.77 -7.16 18.10
C GLN A 343 13.41 -7.17 16.69
N ASP A 344 13.00 -8.09 15.81
CA ASP A 344 13.55 -8.17 14.45
C ASP A 344 13.06 -7.01 13.58
N ALA A 345 11.80 -6.64 13.68
CA ALA A 345 11.22 -5.52 12.94
C ALA A 345 11.83 -4.16 13.37
N ARG A 346 12.05 -3.96 14.66
CA ARG A 346 12.80 -2.80 15.21
C ARG A 346 14.22 -2.75 14.69
N SER A 347 14.90 -3.90 14.68
CA SER A 347 16.28 -4.00 14.20
C SER A 347 16.40 -3.55 12.75
N VAL A 348 15.47 -3.94 11.87
CA VAL A 348 15.50 -3.60 10.44
C VAL A 348 15.13 -2.14 10.19
N ALA A 349 14.11 -1.59 10.86
CA ALA A 349 13.77 -0.18 10.79
C ALA A 349 14.91 0.72 11.33
N THR A 350 15.56 0.28 12.40
CA THR A 350 16.73 0.98 12.95
C THR A 350 17.91 0.98 11.98
N LYS A 351 18.14 -0.12 11.27
CA LYS A 351 19.20 -0.19 10.23
C LYS A 351 18.91 0.77 9.08
N LEU A 352 17.65 0.83 8.60
CA LEU A 352 17.27 1.79 7.57
C LEU A 352 17.45 3.23 8.06
N LEU A 353 17.00 3.55 9.29
CA LEU A 353 17.15 4.86 9.89
C LEU A 353 18.62 5.26 10.04
N ASN A 354 19.49 4.32 10.40
CA ASN A 354 20.92 4.57 10.54
C ASN A 354 21.67 4.68 9.19
N GLY A 355 21.01 4.37 8.07
CA GLY A 355 21.63 4.31 6.75
C GLY A 355 22.52 3.07 6.53
N ASP A 356 22.41 2.06 7.43
CA ASP A 356 23.15 0.80 7.33
C ASP A 356 22.64 -0.05 6.15
N ILE A 357 21.36 0.11 5.79
CA ILE A 357 20.72 -0.52 4.63
C ILE A 357 19.96 0.52 3.81
N ASN A 358 19.67 0.21 2.55
CA ASN A 358 18.77 0.98 1.70
C ASN A 358 17.31 0.51 1.84
N PHE A 359 16.38 1.21 1.18
CA PHE A 359 14.96 0.87 1.26
C PHE A 359 14.65 -0.51 0.64
N GLY A 360 15.34 -0.88 -0.45
CA GLY A 360 15.17 -2.19 -1.10
C GLY A 360 15.51 -3.34 -0.16
N ASP A 361 16.61 -3.26 0.57
CA ASP A 361 17.00 -4.28 1.55
C ASP A 361 16.01 -4.35 2.71
N TYR A 362 15.52 -3.19 3.16
CA TYR A 362 14.47 -3.10 4.17
C TYR A 362 13.20 -3.85 3.72
N ILE A 363 12.72 -3.59 2.51
CA ILE A 363 11.51 -4.23 1.96
C ILE A 363 11.68 -5.74 1.77
N ILE A 364 12.82 -6.19 1.24
CA ILE A 364 13.13 -7.62 1.09
C ILE A 364 13.08 -8.32 2.46
N SER A 365 13.66 -7.69 3.48
CA SER A 365 13.62 -8.22 4.84
C SER A 365 12.17 -8.34 5.36
N LYS A 366 11.31 -7.35 5.13
CA LYS A 366 9.90 -7.37 5.51
C LYS A 366 9.13 -8.50 4.80
N TRP A 367 9.26 -8.61 3.48
CA TRP A 367 8.62 -9.69 2.72
C TRP A 367 9.07 -11.08 3.16
N THR A 368 10.36 -11.26 3.43
CA THR A 368 10.90 -12.53 3.92
C THR A 368 10.24 -12.96 5.23
N GLN A 369 9.95 -12.02 6.12
CA GLN A 369 9.26 -12.30 7.38
C GLN A 369 7.80 -12.74 7.15
N VAL A 370 7.07 -12.08 6.24
CA VAL A 370 5.69 -12.43 5.91
C VAL A 370 5.58 -13.84 5.35
N TYR A 371 6.47 -14.23 4.42
CA TYR A 371 6.44 -15.58 3.82
C TYR A 371 6.87 -16.68 4.78
N ARG A 372 7.79 -16.42 5.70
CA ARG A 372 8.19 -17.40 6.72
C ARG A 372 7.04 -17.78 7.65
N LYS A 373 6.10 -16.88 7.90
CA LYS A 373 4.95 -17.10 8.77
C LYS A 373 3.81 -17.84 8.08
N GLY A 374 3.61 -17.59 6.78
CA GLY A 374 2.56 -18.22 5.99
C GLY A 374 2.72 -19.74 5.76
N GLY A 375 3.86 -20.32 6.16
CA GLY A 375 4.20 -21.72 5.86
C GLY A 375 4.57 -21.89 4.38
N ALA A 376 5.53 -22.77 4.08
CA ALA A 376 5.82 -23.15 2.72
C ALA A 376 4.61 -23.90 2.14
N TYR A 377 3.96 -23.34 1.14
CA TYR A 377 3.00 -24.02 0.29
C TYR A 377 3.60 -24.27 -1.09
#